data_720b1a0b4103aaa42d8708c671c374b7
#
_entry.id   720b1a0b4103aaa42d8708c671c374b7
#
_cell.length_a   1.000
_cell.length_b   1.000
_cell.length_c   1.000
_cell.angle_alpha   90.00
_cell.angle_beta   90.00
_cell.angle_gamma   90.00
#
_symmetry.space_group_name_H-M   'P 1'
#
loop_
_entity.id
_entity.type
_entity.pdbx_description
1 polymer ?
#
loop_
_entity_poly.entity_id
_entity_poly.type
_entity_poly.pdbx_seq_one_letter_code
_entity_poly.pdbx_strand_id
1 'polypeptide(L)'
;MTVFVLFVAILANGAAVAAEKLPPGEGKRIVETVCSSCHPTEVVTSKNYSKERWRSVVDAMISEGASLTKAEAAQVVEYLARNFGEKERAKQLYVEICSYCHELDRVTRQALTREEWKGLIKGMVDEGAPITSEEFSMIVDYLAEHFGADR
;
A
#
# COMPACT_ATOMS: atom_id res chain seq x y z
N MET A 1 15.25 62.18 -11.91
CA MET A 1 14.74 60.90 -12.50
C MET A 1 15.06 59.80 -11.51
N THR A 2 14.09 59.45 -10.67
CA THR A 2 14.28 58.48 -9.57
C THR A 2 13.70 57.13 -10.03
N VAL A 3 14.56 56.13 -10.25
CA VAL A 3 14.17 54.79 -10.67
C VAL A 3 13.72 54.03 -9.42
N PHE A 4 12.43 53.70 -9.35
CA PHE A 4 11.87 52.81 -8.30
C PHE A 4 12.07 51.37 -8.74
N VAL A 5 12.97 50.65 -8.06
CA VAL A 5 13.15 49.19 -8.26
C VAL A 5 12.09 48.48 -7.43
N LEU A 6 11.11 47.87 -8.09
CA LEU A 6 10.09 47.03 -7.48
C LEU A 6 10.72 45.66 -7.16
N PHE A 7 10.94 45.35 -5.88
CA PHE A 7 11.30 44.00 -5.43
C PHE A 7 10.04 43.14 -5.39
N VAL A 8 9.88 42.24 -6.36
CA VAL A 8 8.84 41.22 -6.32
C VAL A 8 9.33 40.09 -5.44
N ALA A 9 8.77 39.98 -4.24
CA ALA A 9 8.99 38.83 -3.35
C ALA A 9 8.21 37.63 -3.88
N ILE A 10 8.91 36.63 -4.44
CA ILE A 10 8.35 35.34 -4.82
C ILE A 10 8.16 34.54 -3.52
N LEU A 11 6.93 34.49 -3.02
CA LEU A 11 6.53 33.57 -1.96
C LEU A 11 6.54 32.14 -2.53
N ALA A 12 7.59 31.38 -2.26
CA ALA A 12 7.62 29.97 -2.52
C ALA A 12 6.63 29.28 -1.56
N ASN A 13 5.42 29.01 -2.04
CA ASN A 13 4.49 28.11 -1.38
C ASN A 13 5.07 26.68 -1.46
N GLY A 14 5.91 26.32 -0.51
CA GLY A 14 6.23 24.93 -0.24
C GLY A 14 4.98 24.22 0.24
N ALA A 15 4.30 23.50 -0.64
CA ALA A 15 3.29 22.55 -0.25
C ALA A 15 4.00 21.50 0.64
N ALA A 16 3.81 21.61 1.95
CA ALA A 16 4.18 20.55 2.87
C ALA A 16 3.38 19.31 2.45
N VAL A 17 4.06 18.32 1.87
CA VAL A 17 3.47 16.98 1.66
C VAL A 17 3.13 16.50 3.07
N ALA A 18 1.84 16.43 3.38
CA ALA A 18 1.37 15.90 4.66
C ALA A 18 1.90 14.47 4.77
N ALA A 19 2.76 14.21 5.76
CA ALA A 19 3.24 12.87 6.03
C ALA A 19 2.02 11.96 6.19
N GLU A 20 1.95 10.91 5.39
CA GLU A 20 0.81 9.99 5.37
C GLU A 20 0.68 9.38 6.77
N LYS A 21 -0.45 9.67 7.42
CA LYS A 21 -0.66 9.30 8.81
C LYS A 21 -0.83 7.79 8.91
N LEU A 22 0.07 7.14 9.64
CA LEU A 22 0.01 5.70 9.89
C LEU A 22 -1.40 5.27 10.41
N PRO A 23 -1.99 4.21 9.85
CA PRO A 23 -3.27 3.68 10.29
C PRO A 23 -3.30 3.37 11.79
N PRO A 24 -4.45 3.47 12.47
CA PRO A 24 -4.55 3.09 13.87
C PRO A 24 -4.33 1.59 14.05
N GLY A 25 -3.76 1.20 15.19
CA GLY A 25 -3.55 -0.21 15.54
C GLY A 25 -2.39 -0.41 16.50
N GLU A 26 -2.35 -1.60 17.08
CA GLU A 26 -1.19 -2.04 17.87
C GLU A 26 0.04 -2.11 16.95
N GLY A 27 1.17 -1.68 17.39
CA GLY A 27 2.37 -1.58 16.56
C GLY A 27 2.58 -0.20 15.92
N LYS A 28 1.54 0.62 15.70
CA LYS A 28 1.69 1.99 15.21
C LYS A 28 2.71 2.78 16.00
N ARG A 29 2.56 2.81 17.34
CA ARG A 29 3.48 3.53 18.23
C ARG A 29 4.93 3.06 18.07
N ILE A 30 5.15 1.78 17.87
CA ILE A 30 6.49 1.22 17.69
C ILE A 30 7.09 1.71 16.36
N VAL A 31 6.32 1.70 15.29
CA VAL A 31 6.76 2.26 14.00
C VAL A 31 7.10 3.74 14.14
N GLU A 32 6.25 4.51 14.82
CA GLU A 32 6.45 5.95 15.05
C GLU A 32 7.64 6.28 15.97
N THR A 33 8.04 5.41 16.88
CA THR A 33 9.09 5.71 17.86
C THR A 33 10.39 4.99 17.58
N VAL A 34 10.35 3.74 17.11
CA VAL A 34 11.56 2.95 16.88
C VAL A 34 11.98 3.03 15.41
N CYS A 35 11.06 2.75 14.47
CA CYS A 35 11.43 2.74 13.06
C CYS A 35 11.75 4.13 12.52
N SER A 36 11.00 5.17 12.94
CA SER A 36 11.24 6.55 12.50
C SER A 36 12.46 7.23 13.12
N SER A 37 13.14 6.57 14.06
CA SER A 37 14.35 7.13 14.65
C SER A 37 15.55 7.19 13.69
N CYS A 38 15.55 6.36 12.65
CA CYS A 38 16.66 6.25 11.70
C CYS A 38 16.27 6.70 10.27
N HIS A 39 15.03 6.57 9.87
CA HIS A 39 14.55 6.92 8.54
C HIS A 39 13.07 7.35 8.56
N PRO A 40 12.59 8.11 7.56
CA PRO A 40 11.20 8.52 7.47
C PRO A 40 10.24 7.31 7.35
N THR A 41 9.01 7.45 7.86
CA THR A 41 7.99 6.40 7.82
C THR A 41 7.55 6.02 6.41
N GLU A 42 7.73 6.90 5.44
CA GLU A 42 7.46 6.68 4.01
C GLU A 42 8.25 5.48 3.43
N VAL A 43 9.42 5.21 3.99
CA VAL A 43 10.22 4.01 3.64
C VAL A 43 9.44 2.72 3.91
N VAL A 44 8.58 2.75 4.94
CA VAL A 44 7.71 1.63 5.32
C VAL A 44 6.39 1.68 4.55
N THR A 45 5.69 2.82 4.55
CA THR A 45 4.34 2.96 4.00
C THR A 45 4.29 2.82 2.47
N SER A 46 5.41 3.03 1.79
CA SER A 46 5.54 2.82 0.34
C SER A 46 5.71 1.36 -0.08
N LYS A 47 5.72 0.41 0.85
CA LYS A 47 5.95 -1.01 0.56
C LYS A 47 4.68 -1.83 0.76
N ASN A 48 4.53 -2.86 -0.07
CA ASN A 48 3.41 -3.80 -0.02
C ASN A 48 3.98 -5.22 0.06
N TYR A 49 4.51 -5.59 1.22
CA TYR A 49 5.20 -6.86 1.38
C TYR A 49 4.29 -7.92 2.02
N SER A 50 4.51 -9.19 1.67
CA SER A 50 3.92 -10.30 2.41
C SER A 50 4.35 -10.28 3.89
N LYS A 51 3.60 -10.95 4.75
CA LYS A 51 3.93 -11.02 6.19
C LYS A 51 5.32 -11.61 6.44
N GLU A 52 5.71 -12.60 5.65
CA GLU A 52 7.03 -13.24 5.70
C GLU A 52 8.13 -12.25 5.32
N ARG A 53 7.89 -11.45 4.29
CA ARG A 53 8.83 -10.41 3.87
C ARG A 53 8.93 -9.31 4.91
N TRP A 54 7.82 -8.88 5.51
CA TRP A 54 7.84 -7.92 6.62
C TRP A 54 8.63 -8.46 7.81
N ARG A 55 8.50 -9.75 8.15
CA ARG A 55 9.31 -10.37 9.20
C ARG A 55 10.79 -10.27 8.89
N SER A 56 11.20 -10.63 7.67
CA SER A 56 12.60 -10.54 7.25
C SER A 56 13.14 -9.11 7.32
N VAL A 57 12.33 -8.11 6.98
CA VAL A 57 12.69 -6.68 7.09
C VAL A 57 12.87 -6.28 8.55
N VAL A 58 11.94 -6.64 9.44
CA VAL A 58 12.04 -6.31 10.87
C VAL A 58 13.25 -6.99 11.52
N ASP A 59 13.52 -8.25 11.18
CA ASP A 59 14.69 -8.98 11.67
C ASP A 59 16.00 -8.33 11.20
N ALA A 60 16.06 -7.86 9.96
CA ALA A 60 17.21 -7.10 9.45
C ALA A 60 17.41 -5.79 10.21
N MET A 61 16.34 -5.02 10.47
CA MET A 61 16.43 -3.77 11.24
C MET A 61 16.90 -4.00 12.68
N ILE A 62 16.46 -5.10 13.32
CA ILE A 62 16.97 -5.51 14.64
C ILE A 62 18.48 -5.80 14.56
N SER A 63 18.94 -6.48 13.53
CA SER A 63 20.35 -6.77 13.31
C SER A 63 21.19 -5.50 13.08
N GLU A 64 20.57 -4.45 12.55
CA GLU A 64 21.18 -3.13 12.35
C GLU A 64 21.05 -2.19 13.58
N GLY A 65 20.45 -2.68 14.67
CA GLY A 65 20.42 -1.98 15.95
C GLY A 65 19.05 -1.44 16.37
N ALA A 66 17.98 -1.74 15.68
CA ALA A 66 16.64 -1.38 16.16
C ALA A 66 16.32 -2.10 17.47
N SER A 67 16.00 -1.35 18.52
CA SER A 67 15.72 -1.88 19.86
C SER A 67 14.28 -2.36 19.96
N LEU A 68 14.06 -3.63 19.66
CA LEU A 68 12.76 -4.31 19.77
C LEU A 68 12.89 -5.60 20.57
N THR A 69 11.95 -5.82 21.48
CA THR A 69 11.75 -7.15 22.06
C THR A 69 11.12 -8.10 21.02
N LYS A 70 11.20 -9.41 21.25
CA LYS A 70 10.52 -10.40 20.39
C LYS A 70 9.02 -10.14 20.26
N ALA A 71 8.36 -9.72 21.35
CA ALA A 71 6.93 -9.40 21.34
C ALA A 71 6.63 -8.17 20.50
N GLU A 72 7.40 -7.10 20.63
CA GLU A 72 7.27 -5.88 19.82
C GLU A 72 7.56 -6.14 18.34
N ALA A 73 8.57 -6.93 18.02
CA ALA A 73 8.87 -7.33 16.65
C ALA A 73 7.69 -8.09 16.02
N ALA A 74 7.10 -9.07 16.74
CA ALA A 74 5.91 -9.77 16.26
C ALA A 74 4.72 -8.82 16.06
N GLN A 75 4.49 -7.89 17.00
CA GLN A 75 3.42 -6.90 16.92
C GLN A 75 3.60 -5.95 15.73
N VAL A 76 4.83 -5.51 15.47
CA VAL A 76 5.15 -4.67 14.29
C VAL A 76 4.91 -5.44 12.99
N VAL A 77 5.37 -6.69 12.89
CA VAL A 77 5.15 -7.52 11.70
C VAL A 77 3.65 -7.69 11.41
N GLU A 78 2.82 -7.96 12.43
CA GLU A 78 1.37 -8.05 12.26
C GLU A 78 0.76 -6.73 11.81
N TYR A 79 1.19 -5.62 12.41
CA TYR A 79 0.72 -4.28 12.04
C TYR A 79 1.08 -3.93 10.59
N LEU A 80 2.32 -4.18 10.18
CA LEU A 80 2.80 -3.90 8.82
C LEU A 80 2.11 -4.79 7.78
N ALA A 81 1.98 -6.08 8.05
CA ALA A 81 1.30 -7.00 7.15
C ALA A 81 -0.20 -6.67 6.97
N ARG A 82 -0.85 -6.18 8.03
CA ARG A 82 -2.26 -5.79 7.99
C ARG A 82 -2.51 -4.49 7.23
N ASN A 83 -1.66 -3.49 7.42
CA ASN A 83 -1.90 -2.14 6.89
C ASN A 83 -1.12 -1.84 5.60
N PHE A 84 -0.02 -2.56 5.36
CA PHE A 84 0.88 -2.38 4.22
C PHE A 84 1.26 -3.72 3.60
N GLY A 85 0.34 -4.68 3.66
CA GLY A 85 0.53 -6.00 3.06
C GLY A 85 -0.01 -6.06 1.64
N GLU A 86 0.41 -7.08 0.90
CA GLU A 86 -0.06 -7.35 -0.46
C GLU A 86 -1.59 -7.47 -0.56
N LYS A 87 -2.22 -8.11 0.45
CA LYS A 87 -3.70 -8.26 0.49
C LYS A 87 -4.42 -6.93 0.64
N GLU A 88 -3.94 -6.03 1.48
CA GLU A 88 -4.55 -4.70 1.62
C GLU A 88 -4.34 -3.87 0.36
N ARG A 89 -3.16 -3.93 -0.26
CA ARG A 89 -2.92 -3.29 -1.55
C ARG A 89 -3.81 -3.85 -2.64
N ALA A 90 -3.97 -5.17 -2.71
CA ALA A 90 -4.86 -5.83 -3.68
C ALA A 90 -6.33 -5.38 -3.52
N LYS A 91 -6.81 -5.24 -2.27
CA LYS A 91 -8.13 -4.72 -1.97
C LYS A 91 -8.30 -3.26 -2.41
N GLN A 92 -7.30 -2.42 -2.15
CA GLN A 92 -7.31 -1.02 -2.60
C GLN A 92 -7.37 -0.94 -4.13
N LEU A 93 -6.51 -1.69 -4.82
CA LEU A 93 -6.49 -1.78 -6.28
C LEU A 93 -7.85 -2.24 -6.84
N TYR A 94 -8.45 -3.25 -6.24
CA TYR A 94 -9.80 -3.71 -6.60
C TYR A 94 -10.81 -2.56 -6.52
N VAL A 95 -10.81 -1.83 -5.41
CA VAL A 95 -11.76 -0.71 -5.24
C VAL A 95 -11.44 0.42 -6.23
N GLU A 96 -10.20 0.88 -6.29
CA GLU A 96 -9.79 2.05 -7.09
C GLU A 96 -9.94 1.81 -8.59
N ILE A 97 -9.43 0.68 -9.09
CA ILE A 97 -9.39 0.42 -10.54
C ILE A 97 -10.74 -0.08 -11.05
N CYS A 98 -11.36 -1.03 -10.36
CA CYS A 98 -12.60 -1.62 -10.88
C CYS A 98 -13.80 -0.66 -10.79
N SER A 99 -13.81 0.27 -9.81
CA SER A 99 -14.88 1.27 -9.72
C SER A 99 -14.77 2.41 -10.75
N TYR A 100 -13.66 2.49 -11.46
CA TYR A 100 -13.44 3.59 -12.42
C TYR A 100 -14.38 3.53 -13.62
N CYS A 101 -14.71 2.33 -14.10
CA CYS A 101 -15.53 2.14 -15.31
C CYS A 101 -16.93 1.57 -15.04
N HIS A 102 -17.14 0.88 -13.92
CA HIS A 102 -18.42 0.24 -13.59
C HIS A 102 -18.58 0.03 -12.08
N GLU A 103 -19.80 -0.26 -11.65
CA GLU A 103 -20.10 -0.57 -10.26
C GLU A 103 -19.45 -1.90 -9.81
N LEU A 104 -18.98 -1.95 -8.58
CA LEU A 104 -18.30 -3.12 -8.00
C LEU A 104 -19.21 -4.34 -7.83
N ASP A 105 -20.52 -4.16 -7.85
CA ASP A 105 -21.48 -5.23 -7.77
C ASP A 105 -21.39 -6.22 -8.96
N ARG A 106 -20.88 -5.78 -10.11
CA ARG A 106 -20.54 -6.67 -11.22
C ARG A 106 -19.49 -7.71 -10.83
N VAL A 107 -18.55 -7.33 -9.99
CA VAL A 107 -17.48 -8.20 -9.50
C VAL A 107 -17.99 -9.09 -8.38
N THR A 108 -18.67 -8.52 -7.38
CA THR A 108 -19.11 -9.25 -6.18
C THR A 108 -20.16 -10.33 -6.45
N ARG A 109 -20.87 -10.24 -7.58
CA ARG A 109 -21.85 -11.26 -8.03
C ARG A 109 -21.21 -12.42 -8.78
N GLN A 110 -19.94 -12.32 -9.13
CA GLN A 110 -19.25 -13.41 -9.82
C GLN A 110 -18.79 -14.47 -8.81
N ALA A 111 -18.69 -15.71 -9.31
CA ALA A 111 -18.11 -16.83 -8.60
C ALA A 111 -17.24 -17.59 -9.61
N LEU A 112 -16.04 -17.05 -9.87
CA LEU A 112 -15.14 -17.53 -10.91
C LEU A 112 -13.95 -18.23 -10.28
N THR A 113 -13.43 -19.25 -10.96
CA THR A 113 -12.14 -19.86 -10.63
C THR A 113 -11.00 -18.83 -10.81
N ARG A 114 -9.84 -19.10 -10.23
CA ARG A 114 -8.66 -18.23 -10.39
C ARG A 114 -8.29 -18.02 -11.86
N GLU A 115 -8.37 -19.06 -12.69
CA GLU A 115 -8.04 -18.96 -14.13
C GLU A 115 -9.08 -18.12 -14.90
N GLU A 116 -10.35 -18.24 -14.55
CA GLU A 116 -11.40 -17.40 -15.15
C GLU A 116 -11.24 -15.93 -14.73
N TRP A 117 -10.92 -15.65 -13.45
CA TRP A 117 -10.57 -14.30 -13.00
C TRP A 117 -9.37 -13.74 -13.77
N LYS A 118 -8.34 -14.55 -13.98
CA LYS A 118 -7.15 -14.15 -14.76
C LYS A 118 -7.52 -13.80 -16.20
N GLY A 119 -8.37 -14.60 -16.85
CA GLY A 119 -8.86 -14.32 -18.20
C GLY A 119 -9.69 -13.04 -18.27
N LEU A 120 -10.57 -12.82 -17.29
CA LEU A 120 -11.42 -11.64 -17.21
C LEU A 120 -10.59 -10.35 -17.01
N ILE A 121 -9.67 -10.35 -16.05
CA ILE A 121 -8.80 -9.20 -15.78
C ILE A 121 -7.88 -8.90 -16.95
N LYS A 122 -7.36 -9.97 -17.63
CA LYS A 122 -6.60 -9.77 -18.87
C LYS A 122 -7.42 -9.05 -19.94
N GLY A 123 -8.67 -9.42 -20.14
CA GLY A 123 -9.56 -8.73 -21.07
C GLY A 123 -9.72 -7.25 -20.75
N MET A 124 -9.87 -6.90 -19.46
CA MET A 124 -9.96 -5.50 -19.02
C MET A 124 -8.66 -4.74 -19.27
N VAL A 125 -7.49 -5.37 -19.08
CA VAL A 125 -6.18 -4.76 -19.40
C VAL A 125 -6.06 -4.52 -20.91
N ASP A 126 -6.47 -5.48 -21.73
CA ASP A 126 -6.47 -5.36 -23.19
C ASP A 126 -7.42 -4.23 -23.67
N GLU A 127 -8.47 -3.92 -22.89
CA GLU A 127 -9.40 -2.79 -23.10
C GLU A 127 -8.91 -1.48 -22.50
N GLY A 128 -7.73 -1.45 -21.86
CA GLY A 128 -7.08 -0.24 -21.36
C GLY A 128 -7.20 0.00 -19.85
N ALA A 129 -7.59 -0.99 -19.05
CA ALA A 129 -7.52 -0.86 -17.58
C ALA A 129 -6.06 -0.62 -17.14
N PRO A 130 -5.79 0.39 -16.30
CA PRO A 130 -4.42 0.79 -15.92
C PRO A 130 -3.85 -0.14 -14.83
N ILE A 131 -3.62 -1.39 -15.17
CA ILE A 131 -3.12 -2.44 -14.27
C ILE A 131 -1.72 -2.83 -14.71
N THR A 132 -0.73 -2.69 -13.84
CA THR A 132 0.64 -3.17 -14.08
C THR A 132 0.73 -4.69 -13.95
N SER A 133 1.81 -5.29 -14.46
CA SER A 133 2.02 -6.74 -14.35
C SER A 133 2.10 -7.24 -12.90
N GLU A 134 2.63 -6.42 -11.98
CA GLU A 134 2.69 -6.74 -10.56
C GLU A 134 1.29 -6.68 -9.92
N GLU A 135 0.53 -5.63 -10.19
CA GLU A 135 -0.82 -5.45 -9.68
C GLU A 135 -1.80 -6.50 -10.22
N PHE A 136 -1.57 -6.97 -11.46
CA PHE A 136 -2.39 -7.99 -12.10
C PHE A 136 -2.48 -9.27 -11.25
N SER A 137 -1.34 -9.80 -10.81
CA SER A 137 -1.33 -11.02 -9.99
C SER A 137 -1.99 -10.79 -8.62
N MET A 138 -1.73 -9.66 -7.98
CA MET A 138 -2.34 -9.31 -6.68
C MET A 138 -3.87 -9.20 -6.79
N ILE A 139 -4.38 -8.57 -7.84
CA ILE A 139 -5.84 -8.44 -8.09
C ILE A 139 -6.46 -9.81 -8.34
N VAL A 140 -5.87 -10.64 -9.21
CA VAL A 140 -6.38 -11.98 -9.52
C VAL A 140 -6.44 -12.85 -8.26
N ASP A 141 -5.40 -12.84 -7.43
CA ASP A 141 -5.36 -13.61 -6.19
C ASP A 141 -6.40 -13.12 -5.18
N TYR A 142 -6.56 -11.80 -5.04
CA TYR A 142 -7.58 -11.20 -4.20
C TYR A 142 -9.00 -11.59 -4.65
N LEU A 143 -9.29 -11.51 -5.93
CA LEU A 143 -10.62 -11.84 -6.47
C LEU A 143 -10.92 -13.32 -6.33
N ALA A 144 -9.97 -14.21 -6.59
CA ALA A 144 -10.12 -15.64 -6.39
C ALA A 144 -10.36 -16.00 -4.92
N GLU A 145 -9.64 -15.34 -3.99
CA GLU A 145 -9.82 -15.57 -2.55
C GLU A 145 -11.18 -15.06 -2.03
N HIS A 146 -11.64 -13.89 -2.52
CA HIS A 146 -12.83 -13.23 -1.97
C HIS A 146 -14.12 -13.49 -2.76
N PHE A 147 -14.01 -13.77 -4.04
CA PHE A 147 -15.14 -13.99 -4.96
C PHE A 147 -14.95 -15.24 -5.83
N GLY A 148 -14.19 -16.23 -5.33
CA GLY A 148 -13.94 -17.48 -6.04
C GLY A 148 -15.12 -18.44 -6.00
N ALA A 149 -15.19 -19.36 -6.99
CA ALA A 149 -16.22 -20.41 -7.09
C ALA A 149 -16.12 -21.48 -5.99
N ASP A 150 -14.93 -21.65 -5.42
CA ASP A 150 -14.59 -22.72 -4.46
C ASP A 150 -14.65 -22.29 -2.99
N ARG A 151 -15.42 -21.25 -2.65
CA ARG A 151 -15.58 -20.73 -1.28
C ARG A 151 -16.61 -21.51 -0.48
#